data_0c3aa5e7a824a651b7c752e1122740fb
#
_entry.id   0c3aa5e7a824a651b7c752e1122740fb
#
_cell.length_a   1.000
_cell.length_b   1.000
_cell.length_c   1.000
_cell.angle_alpha   90.00
_cell.angle_beta   90.00
_cell.angle_gamma   90.00
#
_symmetry.space_group_name_H-M   'P 1'
#
loop_
_entity.id
_entity.type
_entity.pdbx_description
1 polymer ?
#
loop_
_entity_poly.entity_id
_entity_poly.type
_entity_poly.pdbx_seq_one_letter_code
_entity_poly.pdbx_strand_id
1 'polypeptide(L)'
;DFAVMLQSLNDLGYAVEWRVINAADYGMPQRRRRVFFLGYKKDSKVYKQLKKSTPVDWLLKDGVIQNTFKAEQDSEVSEFVLDNDLVDISNNFNVGGKKSLFENTGMMIDGEVTTLKTFPVYKGKPTPLKSILEKGKVDEEFFIPKSELPQWKYLKGAKSEERVSADGYVYKYAEGSMVFPDDVDQPSRTIITSEGGKSPSRFRHAIQTKDGLRRLTPLELERLNMFPDNHTEFEGVTNSKRGFLMGNALVVGVVEKIGETLYRFNQ
;
A
#
# COMPACT_ATOMS: atom_id res chain seq x y z
N ASP A 1 -1.05 -4.83 -17.94
CA ASP A 1 -1.46 -3.49 -17.43
C ASP A 1 -0.25 -2.58 -17.10
N PHE A 2 0.76 -3.04 -16.34
CA PHE A 2 1.86 -2.19 -15.89
C PHE A 2 2.74 -1.68 -17.04
N ALA A 3 3.10 -2.54 -17.99
CA ALA A 3 3.84 -2.15 -19.19
C ALA A 3 3.08 -1.10 -20.01
N VAL A 4 1.75 -1.26 -20.17
CA VAL A 4 0.90 -0.28 -20.88
C VAL A 4 0.93 1.08 -20.18
N MET A 5 0.88 1.12 -18.85
CA MET A 5 0.98 2.37 -18.08
C MET A 5 2.32 3.07 -18.32
N LEU A 6 3.42 2.31 -18.27
CA LEU A 6 4.76 2.85 -18.51
C LEU A 6 4.89 3.38 -19.95
N GLN A 7 4.47 2.60 -20.95
CA GLN A 7 4.53 3.04 -22.35
C GLN A 7 3.68 4.28 -22.59
N SER A 8 2.46 4.35 -22.03
CA SER A 8 1.62 5.56 -22.13
C SER A 8 2.32 6.81 -21.60
N LEU A 9 3.04 6.68 -20.48
CA LEU A 9 3.80 7.80 -19.91
C LEU A 9 5.04 8.13 -20.75
N ASN A 10 5.70 7.12 -21.34
CA ASN A 10 6.81 7.32 -22.28
C ASN A 10 6.37 8.11 -23.51
N ASP A 11 5.25 7.74 -24.11
CA ASP A 11 4.68 8.43 -25.30
C ASP A 11 4.34 9.89 -25.00
N LEU A 12 3.95 10.18 -23.74
CA LEU A 12 3.70 11.54 -23.26
C LEU A 12 4.99 12.31 -22.87
N GLY A 13 6.15 11.70 -23.05
CA GLY A 13 7.45 12.32 -22.79
C GLY A 13 7.85 12.35 -21.30
N TYR A 14 7.49 11.33 -20.54
CA TYR A 14 7.92 11.17 -19.15
C TYR A 14 8.94 10.03 -19.00
N ALA A 15 9.99 10.27 -18.22
CA ALA A 15 10.68 9.19 -17.55
C ALA A 15 9.90 8.83 -16.27
N VAL A 16 9.88 7.55 -15.91
CA VAL A 16 9.07 7.06 -14.79
C VAL A 16 9.92 6.28 -13.82
N GLU A 17 9.94 6.72 -12.56
CA GLU A 17 10.49 5.98 -11.43
C GLU A 17 9.35 5.33 -10.65
N TRP A 18 9.50 4.08 -10.20
CA TRP A 18 8.54 3.44 -9.30
C TRP A 18 9.22 2.71 -8.16
N ARG A 19 8.49 2.64 -7.04
CA ARG A 19 8.83 1.75 -5.92
C ARG A 19 7.59 1.28 -5.18
N VAL A 20 7.59 0.00 -4.83
CA VAL A 20 6.61 -0.54 -3.89
C VAL A 20 7.04 -0.19 -2.47
N ILE A 21 6.25 0.65 -1.80
CA ILE A 21 6.52 1.11 -0.44
C ILE A 21 5.45 0.55 0.50
N ASN A 22 5.90 -0.08 1.59
CA ASN A 22 5.05 -0.37 2.73
C ASN A 22 5.27 0.72 3.79
N ALA A 23 4.25 1.48 4.10
CA ALA A 23 4.34 2.64 4.99
C ALA A 23 4.91 2.30 6.38
N ALA A 24 4.57 1.13 6.93
CA ALA A 24 5.07 0.71 8.24
C ALA A 24 6.59 0.45 8.26
N ASP A 25 7.19 0.06 7.13
CA ASP A 25 8.63 -0.18 7.04
C ASP A 25 9.44 1.13 7.19
N TYR A 26 8.76 2.28 7.13
CA TYR A 26 9.32 3.60 7.33
C TYR A 26 8.71 4.34 8.54
N GLY A 27 8.26 3.58 9.52
CA GLY A 27 7.81 4.09 10.81
C GLY A 27 6.37 4.58 10.87
N MET A 28 5.58 4.44 9.81
CA MET A 28 4.18 4.87 9.79
C MET A 28 3.25 3.82 10.45
N PRO A 29 2.04 4.19 10.91
CA PRO A 29 1.23 3.35 11.79
C PRO A 29 0.53 2.17 11.10
N GLN A 30 0.60 2.07 9.76
CA GLN A 30 -0.11 1.04 9.00
C GLN A 30 0.79 0.29 8.04
N ARG A 31 0.71 -1.04 8.03
CA ARG A 31 1.30 -1.90 6.99
C ARG A 31 0.48 -1.80 5.72
N ARG A 32 0.69 -0.72 4.94
CA ARG A 32 0.01 -0.46 3.68
C ARG A 32 1.01 -0.42 2.55
N ARG A 33 1.03 -1.48 1.78
CA ARG A 33 1.94 -1.66 0.65
C ARG A 33 1.28 -1.13 -0.62
N ARG A 34 1.90 -0.14 -1.27
CA ARG A 34 1.44 0.46 -2.53
C ARG A 34 2.62 0.73 -3.44
N VAL A 35 2.39 0.67 -4.74
CA VAL A 35 3.34 1.18 -5.71
C VAL A 35 3.15 2.69 -5.84
N PHE A 36 4.26 3.42 -5.81
CA PHE A 36 4.31 4.86 -6.06
C PHE A 36 5.08 5.09 -7.35
N PHE A 37 4.51 5.95 -8.18
CA PHE A 37 5.08 6.37 -9.47
C PHE A 37 5.42 7.84 -9.41
N LEU A 38 6.62 8.20 -9.90
CA LEU A 38 7.01 9.57 -10.16
C LEU A 38 7.32 9.72 -11.65
N GLY A 39 6.54 10.57 -12.32
CA GLY A 39 6.77 10.93 -13.72
C GLY A 39 7.60 12.21 -13.82
N TYR A 40 8.72 12.13 -14.48
CA TYR A 40 9.62 13.26 -14.74
C TYR A 40 9.48 13.68 -16.18
N LYS A 41 8.77 14.78 -16.42
CA LYS A 41 8.58 15.31 -17.77
C LYS A 41 9.94 15.71 -18.39
N LYS A 42 10.17 15.34 -19.64
CA LYS A 42 11.32 15.82 -20.43
C LYS A 42 11.41 17.35 -20.30
N ASP A 43 12.62 17.89 -20.18
CA ASP A 43 12.92 19.31 -19.93
C ASP A 43 12.74 19.81 -18.47
N SER A 44 12.12 19.05 -17.55
CA SER A 44 12.10 19.43 -16.14
C SER A 44 13.49 19.41 -15.51
N LYS A 45 13.67 20.16 -14.40
CA LYS A 45 14.94 20.16 -13.67
C LYS A 45 15.31 18.76 -13.18
N VAL A 46 14.33 18.00 -12.67
CA VAL A 46 14.54 16.63 -12.16
C VAL A 46 14.96 15.70 -13.30
N TYR A 47 14.31 15.79 -14.47
CA TYR A 47 14.71 15.00 -15.64
C TYR A 47 16.17 15.29 -16.07
N LYS A 48 16.58 16.56 -16.05
CA LYS A 48 17.97 16.94 -16.36
C LYS A 48 18.98 16.41 -15.34
N GLN A 49 18.60 16.28 -14.08
CA GLN A 49 19.42 15.64 -13.04
C GLN A 49 19.49 14.14 -13.27
N LEU A 50 18.35 13.50 -13.53
CA LEU A 50 18.26 12.09 -13.85
C LEU A 50 19.18 11.68 -15.01
N LYS A 51 19.21 12.46 -16.09
CA LYS A 51 20.09 12.18 -17.27
C LYS A 51 21.59 12.29 -16.97
N LYS A 52 21.99 12.77 -15.79
CA LYS A 52 23.40 12.81 -15.34
C LYS A 52 23.79 11.60 -14.48
N SER A 53 22.84 10.78 -14.11
CA SER A 53 23.00 9.57 -13.28
C SER A 53 22.72 8.34 -14.14
N THR A 54 23.28 7.19 -13.76
CA THR A 54 22.80 5.92 -14.31
C THR A 54 21.45 5.58 -13.71
N PRO A 55 20.58 4.77 -14.37
CA PRO A 55 19.32 4.33 -13.78
C PRO A 55 19.50 3.65 -12.41
N VAL A 56 20.52 2.82 -12.26
CA VAL A 56 20.82 2.14 -10.99
C VAL A 56 21.25 3.13 -9.90
N ASP A 57 22.14 4.07 -10.22
CA ASP A 57 22.54 5.09 -9.24
C ASP A 57 21.36 5.99 -8.85
N TRP A 58 20.50 6.34 -9.82
CA TRP A 58 19.27 7.06 -9.49
C TRP A 58 18.39 6.29 -8.51
N LEU A 59 18.14 5.02 -8.76
CA LEU A 59 17.28 4.18 -7.94
C LEU A 59 17.86 3.90 -6.54
N LEU A 60 19.21 3.86 -6.40
CA LEU A 60 19.86 3.43 -5.15
C LEU A 60 20.60 4.54 -4.40
N LYS A 61 20.86 5.70 -5.04
CA LYS A 61 21.64 6.79 -4.42
C LYS A 61 20.99 8.17 -4.60
N ASP A 62 20.74 8.57 -5.85
CA ASP A 62 20.52 9.97 -6.20
C ASP A 62 19.04 10.35 -6.33
N GLY A 63 18.16 9.39 -6.63
CA GLY A 63 16.77 9.62 -7.01
C GLY A 63 15.87 10.11 -5.89
N VAL A 64 14.71 10.64 -6.28
CA VAL A 64 13.74 11.24 -5.36
C VAL A 64 13.22 10.22 -4.35
N ILE A 65 12.81 9.02 -4.81
CA ILE A 65 12.29 8.00 -3.91
C ILE A 65 13.39 7.50 -2.96
N GLN A 66 14.61 7.32 -3.45
CA GLN A 66 15.73 6.87 -2.63
C GLN A 66 16.11 7.89 -1.54
N ASN A 67 16.09 9.18 -1.86
CA ASN A 67 16.35 10.24 -0.88
C ASN A 67 15.21 10.41 0.13
N THR A 68 14.02 9.92 -0.19
CA THR A 68 12.85 9.95 0.70
C THR A 68 12.76 8.70 1.57
N PHE A 69 12.87 7.54 0.94
CA PHE A 69 12.67 6.21 1.52
C PHE A 69 13.84 5.32 1.15
N LYS A 70 14.85 5.30 2.02
CA LYS A 70 16.07 4.55 1.76
C LYS A 70 15.80 3.05 1.62
N ALA A 71 16.42 2.45 0.63
CA ALA A 71 16.38 1.01 0.38
C ALA A 71 17.74 0.54 -0.14
N GLU A 72 18.02 -0.74 0.05
CA GLU A 72 19.20 -1.41 -0.46
C GLU A 72 18.81 -2.48 -1.47
N GLN A 73 19.73 -2.82 -2.35
CA GLN A 73 19.55 -3.82 -3.40
C GLN A 73 19.49 -5.23 -2.82
N ASP A 74 18.57 -6.07 -3.33
CA ASP A 74 18.32 -7.45 -2.91
C ASP A 74 18.44 -8.47 -4.08
N SER A 75 18.61 -8.00 -5.31
CA SER A 75 18.73 -8.86 -6.50
C SER A 75 19.67 -8.26 -7.54
N GLU A 76 20.00 -9.04 -8.55
CA GLU A 76 20.61 -8.51 -9.77
C GLU A 76 19.68 -7.52 -10.48
N VAL A 77 20.28 -6.64 -11.26
CA VAL A 77 19.54 -5.68 -12.10
C VAL A 77 19.04 -6.40 -13.35
N SER A 78 17.78 -6.18 -13.69
CA SER A 78 17.18 -6.65 -14.94
C SER A 78 16.89 -5.45 -15.83
N GLU A 79 17.20 -5.58 -17.12
CA GLU A 79 16.99 -4.54 -18.11
C GLU A 79 16.25 -5.11 -19.32
N PHE A 80 15.33 -4.34 -19.88
CA PHE A 80 14.60 -4.67 -21.10
C PHE A 80 14.00 -3.40 -21.71
N VAL A 81 13.51 -3.51 -22.95
CA VAL A 81 12.98 -2.37 -23.71
C VAL A 81 11.47 -2.53 -23.90
N LEU A 82 10.76 -1.44 -23.76
CA LEU A 82 9.37 -1.26 -24.16
C LEU A 82 9.39 -0.33 -25.40
N ASP A 83 9.47 -0.91 -26.60
CA ASP A 83 9.61 -0.18 -27.86
C ASP A 83 8.43 -0.38 -28.83
N ASN A 84 7.45 -1.15 -28.43
CA ASN A 84 6.28 -1.45 -29.22
C ASN A 84 5.13 -0.46 -28.95
N ASP A 85 4.17 -0.41 -29.86
CA ASP A 85 2.95 0.36 -29.63
C ASP A 85 2.10 -0.22 -28.49
N LEU A 86 1.18 0.59 -27.96
CA LEU A 86 0.34 0.21 -26.84
C LEU A 86 -0.53 -1.04 -27.08
N VAL A 87 -0.94 -1.26 -28.34
CA VAL A 87 -1.79 -2.41 -28.70
C VAL A 87 -0.94 -3.69 -28.66
N ASP A 88 0.27 -3.63 -29.20
CA ASP A 88 1.19 -4.76 -29.18
C ASP A 88 1.62 -5.08 -27.74
N ILE A 89 1.98 -4.09 -26.94
CA ILE A 89 2.32 -4.28 -25.53
C ILE A 89 1.13 -4.87 -24.76
N SER A 90 -0.09 -4.40 -25.01
CA SER A 90 -1.29 -4.93 -24.34
C SER A 90 -1.53 -6.40 -24.65
N ASN A 91 -1.25 -6.82 -25.88
CA ASN A 91 -1.55 -8.16 -26.37
C ASN A 91 -0.40 -9.15 -26.16
N ASN A 92 0.84 -8.71 -26.27
CA ASN A 92 2.01 -9.57 -26.44
C ASN A 92 3.04 -9.46 -25.33
N PHE A 93 3.02 -8.40 -24.50
CA PHE A 93 4.04 -8.22 -23.46
C PHE A 93 3.97 -9.32 -22.42
N ASN A 94 5.03 -10.11 -22.30
CA ASN A 94 5.22 -11.20 -21.34
C ASN A 94 4.09 -12.28 -21.40
N VAL A 95 3.49 -12.48 -22.55
CA VAL A 95 2.48 -13.53 -22.77
C VAL A 95 3.11 -14.90 -22.54
N GLY A 96 2.46 -15.72 -21.70
CA GLY A 96 3.00 -17.02 -21.28
C GLY A 96 4.11 -16.98 -20.23
N GLY A 97 4.55 -15.81 -19.83
CA GLY A 97 5.50 -15.62 -18.75
C GLY A 97 4.91 -15.98 -17.39
N LYS A 98 5.60 -16.85 -16.64
CA LYS A 98 5.15 -17.29 -15.30
C LYS A 98 5.42 -16.24 -14.21
N LYS A 99 6.32 -15.28 -14.47
CA LYS A 99 6.71 -14.23 -13.52
C LYS A 99 6.64 -12.86 -14.20
N SER A 100 6.35 -11.82 -13.40
CA SER A 100 6.51 -10.45 -13.84
C SER A 100 7.99 -10.16 -14.14
N LEU A 101 8.24 -9.41 -15.21
CA LEU A 101 9.56 -8.86 -15.49
C LEU A 101 9.89 -7.66 -14.61
N PHE A 102 8.87 -7.02 -14.03
CA PHE A 102 9.02 -5.87 -13.15
C PHE A 102 9.23 -6.30 -11.71
N GLU A 103 10.28 -5.77 -11.11
CA GLU A 103 10.55 -5.90 -9.69
C GLU A 103 9.92 -4.75 -8.88
N ASN A 104 10.10 -4.76 -7.56
CA ASN A 104 9.47 -3.79 -6.66
C ASN A 104 10.04 -2.37 -6.76
N THR A 105 11.13 -2.18 -7.50
CA THR A 105 11.80 -0.90 -7.75
C THR A 105 12.25 -0.86 -9.20
N GLY A 106 12.10 0.27 -9.85
CA GLY A 106 12.60 0.42 -11.20
C GLY A 106 12.38 1.80 -11.79
N MET A 107 12.86 1.93 -13.01
CA MET A 107 12.82 3.15 -13.81
C MET A 107 12.63 2.80 -15.28
N MET A 108 11.96 3.69 -15.98
CA MET A 108 11.90 3.70 -17.44
C MET A 108 12.31 5.06 -17.97
N ILE A 109 13.21 5.08 -18.92
CA ILE A 109 13.66 6.30 -19.65
C ILE A 109 13.72 5.96 -21.13
N ASP A 110 12.99 6.73 -21.95
CA ASP A 110 12.99 6.57 -23.42
C ASP A 110 12.70 5.13 -23.88
N GLY A 111 11.79 4.42 -23.16
CA GLY A 111 11.42 3.03 -23.40
C GLY A 111 12.35 2.00 -22.75
N GLU A 112 13.53 2.37 -22.32
CA GLU A 112 14.46 1.48 -21.63
C GLU A 112 14.05 1.33 -20.17
N VAL A 113 13.84 0.10 -19.73
CA VAL A 113 13.44 -0.27 -18.38
C VAL A 113 14.60 -0.89 -17.61
N THR A 114 14.91 -0.32 -16.46
CA THR A 114 15.83 -0.90 -15.47
C THR A 114 15.04 -1.22 -14.21
N THR A 115 15.11 -2.45 -13.72
CA THR A 115 14.37 -2.88 -12.54
C THR A 115 15.16 -3.84 -11.66
N LEU A 116 14.94 -3.76 -10.35
CA LEU A 116 15.63 -4.58 -9.36
C LEU A 116 14.76 -4.72 -8.11
N LYS A 117 15.04 -5.77 -7.34
CA LYS A 117 14.42 -5.95 -6.04
C LYS A 117 15.20 -5.19 -4.99
N THR A 118 14.48 -4.48 -4.13
CA THR A 118 15.04 -3.75 -2.99
C THR A 118 14.32 -4.10 -1.70
N PHE A 119 15.01 -3.92 -0.57
CA PHE A 119 14.41 -3.96 0.76
C PHE A 119 14.58 -2.62 1.49
N PRO A 120 13.61 -2.25 2.34
CA PRO A 120 13.60 -0.97 3.02
C PRO A 120 14.70 -0.89 4.10
N VAL A 121 15.30 0.30 4.24
CA VAL A 121 16.26 0.61 5.31
C VAL A 121 15.75 1.78 6.12
N TYR A 122 15.36 1.52 7.36
CA TYR A 122 14.84 2.55 8.27
C TYR A 122 15.40 2.35 9.68
N LYS A 123 15.97 3.43 10.24
CA LYS A 123 16.60 3.40 11.56
C LYS A 123 15.70 3.94 12.68
N GLY A 124 14.49 4.39 12.33
CA GLY A 124 13.51 4.92 13.28
C GLY A 124 12.72 3.82 13.98
N LYS A 125 11.88 4.23 14.92
CA LYS A 125 10.97 3.32 15.63
C LYS A 125 9.66 3.14 14.85
N PRO A 126 9.07 1.94 14.84
CA PRO A 126 7.73 1.73 14.28
C PRO A 126 6.68 2.48 15.12
N THR A 127 5.62 2.94 14.49
CA THR A 127 4.47 3.52 15.18
C THR A 127 3.43 2.44 15.45
N PRO A 128 3.23 2.02 16.71
CA PRO A 128 2.28 0.96 17.04
C PRO A 128 0.83 1.46 16.94
N LEU A 129 -0.10 0.55 16.66
CA LEU A 129 -1.54 0.83 16.59
C LEU A 129 -2.06 1.55 17.83
N LYS A 130 -1.60 1.18 19.02
CA LYS A 130 -2.02 1.83 20.28
C LYS A 130 -1.77 3.34 20.33
N SER A 131 -0.80 3.85 19.59
CA SER A 131 -0.45 5.28 19.62
C SER A 131 -1.47 6.18 18.91
N ILE A 132 -2.29 5.60 18.00
CA ILE A 132 -3.30 6.35 17.23
C ILE A 132 -4.72 6.18 17.80
N LEU A 133 -4.91 5.31 18.79
CA LEU A 133 -6.22 5.05 19.36
C LEU A 133 -6.78 6.28 20.07
N GLU A 134 -8.10 6.39 20.05
CA GLU A 134 -8.81 7.42 20.81
C GLU A 134 -8.61 7.21 22.31
N LYS A 135 -8.32 8.31 23.02
CA LYS A 135 -8.09 8.30 24.47
C LYS A 135 -9.36 8.56 25.29
N GLY A 136 -10.42 9.03 24.63
CA GLY A 136 -11.70 9.36 25.24
C GLY A 136 -12.70 8.20 25.26
N LYS A 137 -13.94 8.54 25.59
CA LYS A 137 -15.07 7.61 25.51
C LYS A 137 -15.39 7.35 24.04
N VAL A 138 -15.39 6.07 23.66
CA VAL A 138 -15.79 5.60 22.32
C VAL A 138 -17.26 5.20 22.37
N ASP A 139 -18.02 5.47 21.31
CA ASP A 139 -19.44 5.12 21.23
C ASP A 139 -19.67 3.62 21.32
N GLU A 140 -20.76 3.26 21.97
CA GLU A 140 -21.13 1.86 22.21
C GLU A 140 -21.28 1.04 20.92
N GLU A 141 -21.64 1.69 19.80
CA GLU A 141 -21.79 1.03 18.51
C GLU A 141 -20.51 0.36 17.99
N PHE A 142 -19.32 0.79 18.46
CA PHE A 142 -18.04 0.20 18.05
C PHE A 142 -17.69 -1.04 18.84
N PHE A 143 -18.28 -1.25 20.02
CA PHE A 143 -18.01 -2.44 20.83
C PHE A 143 -18.66 -3.69 20.22
N ILE A 144 -17.95 -4.80 20.33
CA ILE A 144 -18.40 -6.10 19.81
C ILE A 144 -19.23 -6.79 20.89
N PRO A 145 -20.52 -7.06 20.61
CA PRO A 145 -21.37 -7.78 21.55
C PRO A 145 -20.83 -9.17 21.85
N LYS A 146 -20.99 -9.64 23.09
CA LYS A 146 -20.57 -11.00 23.50
C LYS A 146 -21.19 -12.10 22.63
N SER A 147 -22.42 -11.88 22.16
CA SER A 147 -23.13 -12.80 21.25
C SER A 147 -22.47 -12.99 19.91
N GLU A 148 -21.70 -12.01 19.43
CA GLU A 148 -20.99 -12.08 18.13
C GLU A 148 -19.59 -12.68 18.24
N LEU A 149 -19.02 -12.80 19.44
CA LEU A 149 -17.66 -13.31 19.65
C LEU A 149 -17.39 -14.67 18.99
N PRO A 150 -18.32 -15.66 19.07
CA PRO A 150 -18.09 -16.94 18.39
C PRO A 150 -17.88 -16.78 16.89
N GLN A 151 -18.67 -15.92 16.24
CA GLN A 151 -18.57 -15.67 14.80
C GLN A 151 -17.27 -14.93 14.45
N TRP A 152 -16.86 -13.94 15.24
CA TRP A 152 -15.57 -13.27 15.06
C TRP A 152 -14.41 -14.26 15.17
N LYS A 153 -14.38 -15.12 16.20
CA LYS A 153 -13.35 -16.15 16.37
C LYS A 153 -13.33 -17.13 15.20
N TYR A 154 -14.49 -17.60 14.76
CA TYR A 154 -14.61 -18.50 13.60
C TYR A 154 -14.04 -17.84 12.33
N LEU A 155 -14.43 -16.60 12.03
CA LEU A 155 -13.96 -15.90 10.84
C LEU A 155 -12.45 -15.62 10.86
N LYS A 156 -11.87 -15.32 12.02
CA LYS A 156 -10.43 -15.08 12.22
C LYS A 156 -9.61 -16.37 12.31
N GLY A 157 -10.24 -17.49 12.61
CA GLY A 157 -9.59 -18.79 12.76
C GLY A 157 -9.06 -19.37 11.44
N ALA A 158 -8.23 -20.39 11.56
CA ALA A 158 -7.83 -21.22 10.42
C ALA A 158 -9.02 -22.03 9.92
N LYS A 159 -9.09 -22.22 8.61
CA LYS A 159 -10.11 -23.06 7.95
C LYS A 159 -9.47 -23.96 6.92
N SER A 160 -10.03 -25.15 6.79
CA SER A 160 -9.68 -26.09 5.73
C SER A 160 -10.96 -26.82 5.36
N GLU A 161 -11.53 -26.49 4.22
CA GLU A 161 -12.85 -26.95 3.76
C GLU A 161 -12.75 -27.44 2.32
N GLU A 162 -13.52 -28.46 1.96
CA GLU A 162 -13.77 -28.78 0.57
C GLU A 162 -14.84 -27.84 0.03
N ARG A 163 -14.58 -27.24 -1.12
CA ARG A 163 -15.52 -26.37 -1.84
C ARG A 163 -15.68 -26.84 -3.27
N VAL A 164 -16.85 -26.54 -3.83
CA VAL A 164 -17.15 -26.82 -5.22
C VAL A 164 -17.18 -25.50 -5.98
N SER A 165 -16.42 -25.40 -7.08
CA SER A 165 -16.48 -24.25 -7.98
C SER A 165 -17.80 -24.21 -8.74
N ALA A 166 -18.10 -23.10 -9.42
CA ALA A 166 -19.27 -22.96 -10.26
C ALA A 166 -19.33 -24.04 -11.38
N ASP A 167 -18.17 -24.51 -11.82
CA ASP A 167 -18.02 -25.55 -12.87
C ASP A 167 -18.02 -26.99 -12.32
N GLY A 168 -18.36 -27.17 -11.02
CA GLY A 168 -18.45 -28.49 -10.39
C GLY A 168 -17.09 -29.06 -9.93
N TYR A 169 -15.98 -28.33 -10.05
CA TYR A 169 -14.67 -28.82 -9.61
C TYR A 169 -14.54 -28.71 -8.09
N VAL A 170 -14.20 -29.85 -7.44
CA VAL A 170 -13.98 -29.92 -5.99
C VAL A 170 -12.53 -29.52 -5.68
N TYR A 171 -12.35 -28.53 -4.80
CA TYR A 171 -11.03 -28.08 -4.36
C TYR A 171 -10.96 -27.85 -2.87
N LYS A 172 -9.78 -28.05 -2.30
CA LYS A 172 -9.51 -27.77 -0.89
C LYS A 172 -9.24 -26.29 -0.70
N TYR A 173 -10.17 -25.60 -0.05
CA TYR A 173 -9.99 -24.23 0.37
C TYR A 173 -9.33 -24.18 1.75
N ALA A 174 -8.20 -23.50 1.87
CA ALA A 174 -7.50 -23.35 3.14
C ALA A 174 -7.16 -21.88 3.43
N GLU A 175 -7.45 -21.44 4.65
CA GLU A 175 -7.04 -20.14 5.20
C GLU A 175 -6.27 -20.34 6.49
N GLY A 176 -5.11 -19.67 6.64
CA GLY A 176 -4.39 -19.60 7.90
C GLY A 176 -5.15 -18.78 8.94
N SER A 177 -4.83 -18.91 10.22
CA SER A 177 -5.41 -18.05 11.28
C SER A 177 -4.88 -16.61 11.17
N MET A 178 -5.73 -15.66 11.59
CA MET A 178 -5.33 -14.28 11.82
C MET A 178 -5.19 -14.03 13.33
N VAL A 179 -4.32 -13.10 13.70
CA VAL A 179 -4.22 -12.62 15.09
C VAL A 179 -5.55 -11.98 15.48
N PHE A 180 -6.08 -12.40 16.64
CA PHE A 180 -7.35 -11.90 17.19
C PHE A 180 -7.32 -11.93 18.72
N PRO A 181 -7.58 -10.80 19.40
CA PRO A 181 -7.68 -9.43 18.85
C PRO A 181 -6.42 -8.97 18.10
N ASP A 182 -6.53 -7.93 17.26
CA ASP A 182 -5.39 -7.34 16.57
C ASP A 182 -4.36 -6.80 17.58
N ASP A 183 -3.08 -7.04 17.33
CA ASP A 183 -1.99 -6.60 18.19
C ASP A 183 -1.84 -5.07 18.12
N VAL A 184 -2.02 -4.42 19.26
CA VAL A 184 -1.94 -2.96 19.38
C VAL A 184 -0.50 -2.45 19.58
N ASP A 185 0.45 -3.33 19.88
CA ASP A 185 1.87 -2.99 20.07
C ASP A 185 2.67 -3.00 18.75
N GLN A 186 2.04 -3.40 17.67
CA GLN A 186 2.61 -3.41 16.32
C GLN A 186 1.91 -2.39 15.41
N PRO A 187 2.52 -1.98 14.29
CA PRO A 187 1.81 -1.25 13.25
C PRO A 187 0.60 -2.03 12.76
N SER A 188 -0.51 -1.34 12.54
CA SER A 188 -1.76 -1.93 12.08
C SER A 188 -1.59 -2.72 10.78
N ARG A 189 -2.42 -3.74 10.59
CA ARG A 189 -2.63 -4.35 9.27
C ARG A 189 -3.18 -3.30 8.28
N THR A 190 -3.16 -3.63 7.00
CA THR A 190 -3.87 -2.81 5.99
C THR A 190 -5.36 -2.75 6.30
N ILE A 191 -5.91 -1.54 6.43
CA ILE A 191 -7.36 -1.33 6.50
C ILE A 191 -8.00 -1.53 5.13
N ILE A 192 -9.23 -2.02 5.13
CA ILE A 192 -10.00 -2.35 3.93
C ILE A 192 -11.22 -1.44 3.76
N THR A 193 -11.81 -1.42 2.58
CA THR A 193 -12.99 -0.58 2.27
C THR A 193 -14.22 -0.91 3.12
N SER A 194 -14.34 -2.13 3.64
CA SER A 194 -15.44 -2.53 4.51
C SER A 194 -15.15 -2.31 6.00
N GLU A 195 -14.08 -1.63 6.37
CA GLU A 195 -13.65 -1.44 7.77
C GLU A 195 -14.74 -0.80 8.65
N GLY A 196 -15.48 0.18 8.11
CA GLY A 196 -16.57 0.84 8.82
C GLY A 196 -17.85 0.00 9.03
N GLY A 197 -17.91 -1.24 8.53
CA GLY A 197 -19.07 -2.12 8.70
C GLY A 197 -19.18 -2.69 10.11
N LYS A 198 -20.41 -3.03 10.55
CA LYS A 198 -20.70 -3.50 11.92
C LYS A 198 -20.56 -5.01 12.08
N SER A 199 -20.91 -5.81 11.07
CA SER A 199 -20.95 -7.28 11.14
C SER A 199 -19.56 -7.91 11.33
N PRO A 200 -19.47 -9.09 11.95
CA PRO A 200 -18.23 -9.85 12.03
C PRO A 200 -17.59 -10.05 10.66
N SER A 201 -16.25 -9.92 10.60
CA SER A 201 -15.49 -10.07 9.36
C SER A 201 -14.09 -10.57 9.63
N ARG A 202 -13.58 -11.39 8.70
CA ARG A 202 -12.21 -11.85 8.78
C ARG A 202 -11.20 -10.69 8.75
N PHE A 203 -11.43 -9.70 7.90
CA PHE A 203 -10.43 -8.67 7.60
C PHE A 203 -10.60 -7.37 8.38
N ARG A 204 -11.77 -7.09 8.98
CA ARG A 204 -11.96 -5.92 9.84
C ARG A 204 -11.10 -6.02 11.09
N HIS A 205 -10.63 -4.89 11.57
CA HIS A 205 -9.90 -4.81 12.82
C HIS A 205 -10.83 -5.00 14.03
N ALA A 206 -10.30 -5.70 15.01
CA ALA A 206 -10.94 -5.82 16.32
C ALA A 206 -9.83 -5.79 17.39
N ILE A 207 -9.86 -4.81 18.26
CA ILE A 207 -8.84 -4.55 19.26
C ILE A 207 -9.39 -4.73 20.67
N GLN A 208 -8.55 -5.20 21.59
CA GLN A 208 -8.87 -5.26 23.00
C GLN A 208 -8.44 -3.95 23.67
N THR A 209 -9.39 -3.29 24.31
CA THR A 209 -9.16 -2.11 25.15
C THR A 209 -9.53 -2.41 26.60
N LYS A 210 -9.25 -1.46 27.52
CA LYS A 210 -9.70 -1.58 28.93
C LYS A 210 -11.23 -1.66 29.06
N ASP A 211 -11.96 -1.03 28.14
CA ASP A 211 -13.42 -0.93 28.14
C ASP A 211 -14.09 -2.10 27.40
N GLY A 212 -13.32 -2.93 26.70
CA GLY A 212 -13.83 -4.10 25.98
C GLY A 212 -13.21 -4.32 24.61
N LEU A 213 -13.70 -5.36 23.94
CA LEU A 213 -13.33 -5.66 22.55
C LEU A 213 -14.14 -4.78 21.60
N ARG A 214 -13.48 -4.09 20.69
CA ARG A 214 -14.16 -3.18 19.77
C ARG A 214 -13.49 -3.11 18.39
N ARG A 215 -14.23 -2.59 17.44
CA ARG A 215 -13.73 -2.20 16.10
C ARG A 215 -12.97 -0.87 16.19
N LEU A 216 -12.23 -0.52 15.14
CA LEU A 216 -11.65 0.82 15.01
C LEU A 216 -12.75 1.84 14.66
N THR A 217 -12.60 3.05 15.19
CA THR A 217 -13.48 4.18 14.85
C THR A 217 -13.05 4.85 13.55
N PRO A 218 -13.91 5.63 12.89
CA PRO A 218 -13.52 6.40 11.70
C PRO A 218 -12.32 7.32 11.94
N LEU A 219 -12.25 7.96 13.12
CA LEU A 219 -11.14 8.81 13.53
C LEU A 219 -9.81 8.01 13.58
N GLU A 220 -9.83 6.81 14.13
CA GLU A 220 -8.66 5.94 14.17
C GLU A 220 -8.25 5.46 12.78
N LEU A 221 -9.21 5.24 11.87
CA LEU A 221 -8.93 4.91 10.48
C LEU A 221 -8.29 6.08 9.72
N GLU A 222 -8.72 7.31 9.99
CA GLU A 222 -8.09 8.53 9.47
C GLU A 222 -6.65 8.66 9.97
N ARG A 223 -6.40 8.50 11.26
CA ARG A 223 -5.07 8.53 11.86
C ARG A 223 -4.15 7.43 11.31
N LEU A 224 -4.68 6.23 11.00
CA LEU A 224 -3.89 5.16 10.37
C LEU A 224 -3.39 5.54 8.97
N ASN A 225 -4.14 6.34 8.25
CA ASN A 225 -3.71 6.91 6.98
C ASN A 225 -3.01 8.27 7.13
N MET A 226 -2.80 8.74 8.37
CA MET A 226 -2.17 10.02 8.69
C MET A 226 -2.93 11.24 8.15
N PHE A 227 -4.27 11.14 8.04
CA PHE A 227 -5.13 12.29 7.80
C PHE A 227 -5.32 13.09 9.10
N PRO A 228 -5.66 14.38 9.01
CA PRO A 228 -6.14 15.14 10.18
C PRO A 228 -7.38 14.47 10.79
N ASP A 229 -7.54 14.64 12.10
CA ASP A 229 -8.72 14.16 12.83
C ASP A 229 -10.00 14.75 12.20
N ASN A 230 -11.01 13.88 12.04
CA ASN A 230 -12.31 14.23 11.47
C ASN A 230 -12.29 14.71 10.01
N HIS A 231 -11.23 14.40 9.26
CA HIS A 231 -11.10 14.77 7.85
C HIS A 231 -12.27 14.30 6.97
N THR A 232 -12.90 13.19 7.31
CA THR A 232 -14.04 12.63 6.57
C THR A 232 -15.39 12.87 7.27
N GLU A 233 -15.43 13.71 8.31
CA GLU A 233 -16.65 14.04 9.04
C GLU A 233 -17.38 15.20 8.39
N PHE A 234 -18.46 14.88 7.68
CA PHE A 234 -19.32 15.85 7.03
C PHE A 234 -20.78 15.48 7.27
N GLU A 235 -21.67 16.47 7.16
CA GLU A 235 -23.12 16.25 7.24
C GLU A 235 -23.56 15.19 6.23
N GLY A 236 -24.35 14.22 6.67
CA GLY A 236 -24.83 13.10 5.85
C GLY A 236 -23.82 11.96 5.60
N VAL A 237 -22.58 12.07 6.05
CA VAL A 237 -21.58 11.01 5.88
C VAL A 237 -21.59 10.06 7.08
N THR A 238 -21.96 8.81 6.83
CA THR A 238 -22.03 7.76 7.87
C THR A 238 -20.65 7.23 8.25
N ASN A 239 -20.53 6.64 9.45
CA ASN A 239 -19.30 5.96 9.89
C ASN A 239 -18.84 4.85 8.92
N SER A 240 -19.77 4.12 8.31
CA SER A 240 -19.44 3.14 7.26
C SER A 240 -18.84 3.80 6.02
N LYS A 241 -19.33 4.96 5.61
CA LYS A 241 -18.81 5.71 4.46
C LYS A 241 -17.42 6.28 4.77
N ARG A 242 -17.22 6.82 5.97
CA ARG A 242 -15.90 7.27 6.45
C ARG A 242 -14.88 6.12 6.39
N GLY A 243 -15.22 4.94 6.92
CA GLY A 243 -14.39 3.75 6.82
C GLY A 243 -14.09 3.31 5.38
N PHE A 244 -15.08 3.38 4.49
CA PHE A 244 -14.91 3.10 3.07
C PHE A 244 -13.92 4.05 2.40
N LEU A 245 -14.00 5.35 2.68
CA LEU A 245 -13.07 6.36 2.16
C LEU A 245 -11.63 6.05 2.62
N MET A 246 -11.45 5.76 3.91
CA MET A 246 -10.13 5.44 4.45
C MET A 246 -9.58 4.11 3.92
N GLY A 247 -10.44 3.12 3.66
CA GLY A 247 -10.02 1.87 3.01
C GLY A 247 -9.48 2.06 1.59
N ASN A 248 -9.96 3.06 0.87
CA ASN A 248 -9.47 3.42 -0.47
C ASN A 248 -8.29 4.39 -0.44
N ALA A 249 -8.13 5.18 0.62
CA ALA A 249 -7.08 6.18 0.73
C ALA A 249 -5.66 5.55 0.80
N LEU A 250 -4.66 6.36 0.60
CA LEU A 250 -3.25 6.04 0.85
C LEU A 250 -2.80 6.65 2.19
N VAL A 251 -1.58 6.30 2.64
CA VAL A 251 -0.97 6.93 3.82
C VAL A 251 -0.39 8.27 3.41
N VAL A 252 -0.97 9.36 3.91
CA VAL A 252 -0.62 10.75 3.55
C VAL A 252 0.87 11.03 3.78
N GLY A 253 1.44 10.55 4.89
CA GLY A 253 2.85 10.77 5.20
C GLY A 253 3.83 10.19 4.16
N VAL A 254 3.42 9.22 3.34
CA VAL A 254 4.25 8.75 2.21
C VAL A 254 4.29 9.81 1.12
N VAL A 255 3.13 10.35 0.75
CA VAL A 255 3.01 11.36 -0.32
C VAL A 255 3.64 12.67 0.09
N GLU A 256 3.40 13.11 1.32
CA GLU A 256 4.01 14.32 1.90
C GLU A 256 5.54 14.28 1.79
N LYS A 257 6.17 13.21 2.27
CA LYS A 257 7.62 13.06 2.21
C LYS A 257 8.18 13.01 0.78
N ILE A 258 7.47 12.33 -0.14
CA ILE A 258 7.84 12.34 -1.57
C ILE A 258 7.72 13.76 -2.12
N GLY A 259 6.62 14.46 -1.83
CA GLY A 259 6.37 15.82 -2.28
C GLY A 259 7.44 16.81 -1.80
N GLU A 260 7.81 16.76 -0.52
CA GLU A 260 8.89 17.56 0.05
C GLU A 260 10.24 17.32 -0.64
N THR A 261 10.57 16.06 -0.91
CA THR A 261 11.82 15.72 -1.60
C THR A 261 11.76 16.17 -3.05
N LEU A 262 10.66 15.92 -3.75
CA LEU A 262 10.48 16.35 -5.14
C LEU A 262 10.55 17.88 -5.26
N TYR A 263 9.99 18.62 -4.30
CA TYR A 263 10.10 20.08 -4.23
C TYR A 263 11.57 20.53 -4.17
N ARG A 264 12.38 19.90 -3.30
CA ARG A 264 13.82 20.20 -3.18
C ARG A 264 14.58 19.93 -4.49
N PHE A 265 14.23 18.88 -5.20
CA PHE A 265 14.84 18.56 -6.51
C PHE A 265 14.48 19.57 -7.61
N ASN A 266 13.42 20.37 -7.43
CA ASN A 266 12.99 21.38 -8.37
C ASN A 266 13.48 22.81 -8.01
N GLN A 267 14.18 22.99 -6.89
CA GLN A 267 14.84 24.24 -6.52
C GLN A 267 16.16 24.41 -7.31
#